data_988e85b3c8bb23c5a39ab002d7629fc0
#
_entry.id   988e85b3c8bb23c5a39ab002d7629fc0
#
_cell.length_a   1.000
_cell.length_b   1.000
_cell.length_c   1.000
_cell.angle_alpha   90.00
_cell.angle_beta   90.00
_cell.angle_gamma   90.00
#
_symmetry.space_group_name_H-M   'P 1'
#
loop_
_entity.id
_entity.type
_entity.pdbx_description
1 polymer ?
#
loop_
_entity_poly.entity_id
_entity_poly.type
_entity_poly.pdbx_seq_one_letter_code
_entity_poly.pdbx_strand_id
1 'polypeptide(L)'
;MRRLSLLLGLVLASPADARTVTATVYHPWFDGRTTYCGQTYRHWGGVSAAHPWLPCGTRVRVSHRGRTLTVPITDRCDCNSIDLSAAAAYRLGVPLDGIADVNITY
;
A
#
# COMPACT_ATOMS: atom_id res chain seq x y z
N MET A 1 -10.17 -38.09 8.39
CA MET A 1 -8.88 -37.73 8.78
C MET A 1 -8.25 -36.68 7.93
N ARG A 2 -8.15 -36.89 6.69
CA ARG A 2 -7.52 -35.92 5.81
C ARG A 2 -8.16 -34.59 5.84
N ARG A 3 -9.40 -34.51 6.10
CA ARG A 3 -10.11 -33.26 6.13
C ARG A 3 -9.56 -32.30 7.12
N LEU A 4 -9.03 -32.79 8.20
CA LEU A 4 -8.48 -31.95 9.22
C LEU A 4 -7.32 -31.11 8.68
N SER A 5 -6.53 -31.68 7.80
CA SER A 5 -5.42 -30.94 7.22
C SER A 5 -5.89 -29.75 6.43
N LEU A 6 -7.02 -29.91 5.75
CA LEU A 6 -7.55 -28.80 4.99
C LEU A 6 -7.94 -27.63 5.87
N LEU A 7 -8.55 -27.93 7.00
CA LEU A 7 -8.93 -26.90 7.94
C LEU A 7 -7.73 -26.14 8.45
N LEU A 8 -6.66 -26.87 8.73
CA LEU A 8 -5.44 -26.22 9.19
C LEU A 8 -4.89 -25.27 8.14
N GLY A 9 -4.98 -25.66 6.87
CA GLY A 9 -4.52 -24.81 5.81
C GLY A 9 -5.26 -23.50 5.77
N LEU A 10 -6.57 -23.51 6.04
CA LEU A 10 -7.33 -22.28 6.05
C LEU A 10 -6.90 -21.37 7.18
N VAL A 11 -6.64 -21.94 8.34
CA VAL A 11 -6.19 -21.13 9.48
C VAL A 11 -4.89 -20.44 9.17
N LEU A 12 -3.98 -21.15 8.49
CA LEU A 12 -2.68 -20.59 8.19
C LEU A 12 -2.73 -19.48 7.14
N ALA A 13 -3.87 -19.31 6.47
CA ALA A 13 -4.00 -18.29 5.45
C ALA A 13 -4.12 -16.87 6.03
N SER A 14 -4.40 -16.74 7.31
CA SER A 14 -4.52 -15.41 7.93
C SER A 14 -3.16 -14.77 8.09
N PRO A 15 -2.94 -13.58 7.54
CA PRO A 15 -1.66 -12.91 7.71
C PRO A 15 -1.53 -12.39 9.13
N ALA A 16 -0.39 -12.70 9.75
CA ALA A 16 -0.12 -12.26 11.11
C ALA A 16 0.24 -10.79 11.20
N ASP A 17 0.71 -10.21 10.10
CA ASP A 17 1.25 -8.85 10.09
C ASP A 17 0.29 -7.81 9.54
N ALA A 18 -0.98 -8.17 9.38
CA ALA A 18 -1.98 -7.23 8.88
C ALA A 18 -2.21 -6.12 9.90
N ARG A 19 -2.20 -4.88 9.44
CA ARG A 19 -2.41 -3.70 10.26
C ARG A 19 -3.35 -2.74 9.59
N THR A 20 -4.18 -2.09 10.39
CA THR A 20 -5.00 -0.98 9.91
C THR A 20 -4.20 0.30 10.10
N VAL A 21 -4.04 1.04 9.03
CA VAL A 21 -3.31 2.30 9.03
C VAL A 21 -4.07 3.34 8.24
N THR A 22 -3.72 4.61 8.46
CA THR A 22 -4.30 5.70 7.68
C THR A 22 -3.49 5.88 6.40
N ALA A 23 -4.17 5.85 5.27
CA ALA A 23 -3.57 6.14 3.99
C ALA A 23 -3.88 7.56 3.57
N THR A 24 -2.88 8.23 3.00
CA THR A 24 -3.03 9.52 2.34
C THR A 24 -2.71 9.35 0.87
N VAL A 25 -2.87 10.41 0.09
CA VAL A 25 -2.59 10.38 -1.34
C VAL A 25 -1.64 11.53 -1.67
N TYR A 26 -0.63 11.26 -2.47
CA TYR A 26 0.32 12.27 -2.92
C TYR A 26 -0.43 13.43 -3.56
N HIS A 27 0.08 14.64 -3.32
CA HIS A 27 -0.37 15.81 -4.06
C HIS A 27 0.17 15.73 -5.50
N PRO A 28 -0.61 16.16 -6.50
CA PRO A 28 -0.18 16.07 -7.91
C PRO A 28 1.09 16.87 -8.21
N TRP A 29 1.44 17.85 -7.37
CA TRP A 29 2.66 18.61 -7.51
C TRP A 29 3.93 17.75 -7.55
N PHE A 30 3.89 16.55 -6.95
CA PHE A 30 5.05 15.68 -6.90
C PHE A 30 5.32 14.94 -8.21
N ASP A 31 4.39 14.97 -9.15
CA ASP A 31 4.58 14.27 -10.42
C ASP A 31 5.86 14.75 -11.11
N GLY A 32 6.69 13.80 -11.54
CA GLY A 32 7.93 14.07 -12.21
C GLY A 32 9.13 14.29 -11.30
N ARG A 33 8.96 14.30 -9.99
CA ARG A 33 10.06 14.48 -9.06
C ARG A 33 10.72 13.17 -8.70
N THR A 34 12.00 13.22 -8.37
CA THR A 34 12.76 12.06 -7.94
C THR A 34 12.41 11.71 -6.51
N THR A 35 12.10 10.45 -6.25
CA THR A 35 11.77 9.96 -4.92
C THR A 35 13.02 9.65 -4.11
N TYR A 36 12.83 9.41 -2.82
CA TYR A 36 13.91 8.99 -1.93
C TYR A 36 14.62 7.74 -2.46
N CYS A 37 13.90 6.82 -3.06
CA CYS A 37 14.46 5.56 -3.58
C CYS A 37 15.06 5.72 -4.98
N GLY A 38 15.02 6.91 -5.55
CA GLY A 38 15.70 7.21 -6.81
C GLY A 38 14.85 7.09 -8.06
N GLN A 39 13.57 6.74 -7.93
CA GLN A 39 12.69 6.67 -9.09
C GLN A 39 12.04 8.03 -9.34
N THR A 40 11.55 8.23 -10.54
CA THR A 40 10.70 9.36 -10.86
C THR A 40 9.28 9.05 -10.41
N TYR A 41 8.70 9.88 -9.56
CA TYR A 41 7.31 9.71 -9.16
C TYR A 41 6.37 10.02 -10.33
N ARG A 42 5.44 9.13 -10.56
CA ARG A 42 4.40 9.30 -11.58
C ARG A 42 3.04 9.21 -10.88
N HIS A 43 2.33 10.32 -10.89
CA HIS A 43 1.05 10.42 -10.18
C HIS A 43 0.03 9.40 -10.70
N TRP A 44 -0.05 9.26 -12.03
CA TRP A 44 -0.96 8.33 -12.69
C TRP A 44 -0.25 7.22 -13.45
N GLY A 45 1.05 7.27 -13.54
CA GLY A 45 1.82 6.38 -14.42
C GLY A 45 2.18 5.04 -13.82
N GLY A 46 1.71 4.74 -12.63
CA GLY A 46 1.97 3.46 -11.99
C GLY A 46 1.57 3.50 -10.52
N VAL A 47 1.49 2.32 -9.93
CA VAL A 47 1.14 2.22 -8.52
C VAL A 47 2.41 2.23 -7.69
N SER A 48 2.42 3.06 -6.64
CA SER A 48 3.56 3.18 -5.73
C SER A 48 3.10 3.80 -4.42
N ALA A 49 3.98 3.76 -3.43
CA ALA A 49 3.69 4.38 -2.15
C ALA A 49 4.97 4.86 -1.47
N ALA A 50 4.80 5.84 -0.59
CA ALA A 50 5.82 6.23 0.37
C ALA A 50 5.48 5.65 1.73
N HIS A 51 6.50 5.38 2.52
CA HIS A 51 6.33 4.84 3.87
C HIS A 51 7.43 5.41 4.77
N PRO A 52 7.14 5.62 6.07
CA PRO A 52 8.11 6.27 6.95
C PRO A 52 9.42 5.52 7.14
N TRP A 53 9.41 4.17 7.06
CA TRP A 53 10.61 3.40 7.38
C TRP A 53 10.77 2.08 6.62
N LEU A 54 9.78 1.59 5.89
CA LEU A 54 9.96 0.36 5.14
C LEU A 54 11.04 0.53 4.07
N PRO A 55 11.89 -0.46 3.87
CA PRO A 55 12.95 -0.36 2.86
C PRO A 55 12.41 -0.12 1.46
N CYS A 56 13.19 0.57 0.64
CA CYS A 56 12.88 0.75 -0.76
C CYS A 56 12.67 -0.59 -1.43
N GLY A 57 11.62 -0.70 -2.22
CA GLY A 57 11.29 -1.94 -2.93
C GLY A 57 10.42 -2.90 -2.15
N THR A 58 10.15 -2.65 -0.88
CA THR A 58 9.23 -3.49 -0.12
C THR A 58 7.88 -3.51 -0.81
N ARG A 59 7.32 -4.70 -0.98
CA ARG A 59 6.03 -4.85 -1.61
C ARG A 59 4.98 -4.93 -0.53
N VAL A 60 4.09 -3.94 -0.51
CA VAL A 60 3.06 -3.82 0.51
C VAL A 60 1.72 -4.17 -0.12
N ARG A 61 1.02 -5.10 0.50
CA ARG A 61 -0.33 -5.44 0.08
C ARG A 61 -1.28 -4.52 0.83
N VAL A 62 -2.05 -3.75 0.08
CA VAL A 62 -2.99 -2.78 0.62
C VAL A 62 -4.39 -3.23 0.30
N SER A 63 -5.26 -3.21 1.30
CA SER A 63 -6.68 -3.56 1.12
C SER A 63 -7.56 -2.42 1.60
N HIS A 64 -8.58 -2.12 0.83
CA HIS A 64 -9.56 -1.10 1.14
C HIS A 64 -10.91 -1.52 0.60
N ARG A 65 -11.89 -1.72 1.49
CA ARG A 65 -13.28 -2.02 1.12
C ARG A 65 -13.40 -3.11 0.06
N GLY A 66 -12.73 -4.22 0.28
CA GLY A 66 -12.80 -5.37 -0.62
C GLY A 66 -11.87 -5.31 -1.82
N ARG A 67 -11.17 -4.22 -2.01
CA ARG A 67 -10.16 -4.10 -3.08
C ARG A 67 -8.78 -4.32 -2.49
N THR A 68 -7.92 -4.96 -3.25
CA THR A 68 -6.56 -5.27 -2.82
C THR A 68 -5.59 -4.95 -3.95
N LEU A 69 -4.45 -4.39 -3.58
CA LEU A 69 -3.42 -4.01 -4.53
C LEU A 69 -2.06 -4.14 -3.84
N THR A 70 -1.08 -4.68 -4.54
CA THR A 70 0.29 -4.69 -4.05
C THR A 70 1.05 -3.52 -4.66
N VAL A 71 1.66 -2.70 -3.80
CA VAL A 71 2.41 -1.53 -4.24
C VAL A 71 3.85 -1.62 -3.76
N PRO A 72 4.82 -1.18 -4.56
CA PRO A 72 6.20 -1.09 -4.08
C PRO A 72 6.38 0.20 -3.30
N ILE A 73 7.23 0.15 -2.27
CA ILE A 73 7.67 1.35 -1.58
C ILE A 73 8.79 1.97 -2.40
N THR A 74 8.54 3.18 -2.88
CA THR A 74 9.47 3.90 -3.75
C THR A 74 9.95 5.21 -3.14
N ASP A 75 9.42 5.56 -1.97
CA ASP A 75 9.70 6.86 -1.37
C ASP A 75 9.57 6.81 0.14
N ARG A 76 10.05 7.86 0.76
CA ARG A 76 10.00 8.07 2.21
C ARG A 76 9.04 9.22 2.48
N CYS A 77 8.22 9.11 3.52
CA CYS A 77 7.34 10.20 3.92
C CYS A 77 7.48 10.48 5.41
N ASP A 78 7.17 11.70 5.76
CA ASP A 78 7.01 12.09 7.14
C ASP A 78 5.52 11.95 7.49
N CYS A 79 4.99 10.80 7.17
CA CYS A 79 3.59 10.45 7.39
C CYS A 79 3.52 9.36 8.45
N ASN A 80 2.35 9.19 9.04
CA ASN A 80 2.21 8.20 10.11
C ASN A 80 2.03 6.79 9.56
N SER A 81 1.78 6.61 8.28
CA SER A 81 1.47 5.29 7.76
C SER A 81 1.88 5.10 6.31
N ILE A 82 1.01 5.37 5.35
CA ILE A 82 1.32 5.13 3.96
C ILE A 82 0.75 6.25 3.10
N ASP A 83 1.51 6.68 2.10
CA ASP A 83 1.10 7.73 1.19
C ASP A 83 1.06 7.14 -0.22
N LEU A 84 -0.13 7.05 -0.79
CA LEU A 84 -0.38 6.31 -2.04
C LEU A 84 -0.26 7.22 -3.25
N SER A 85 0.27 6.69 -4.35
CA SER A 85 0.14 7.39 -5.63
C SER A 85 -1.33 7.51 -6.01
N ALA A 86 -1.66 8.48 -6.85
CA ALA A 86 -3.04 8.66 -7.32
C ALA A 86 -3.55 7.39 -8.00
N ALA A 87 -2.72 6.76 -8.82
CA ALA A 87 -3.10 5.52 -9.51
C ALA A 87 -3.44 4.42 -8.51
N ALA A 88 -2.65 4.27 -7.45
CA ALA A 88 -2.93 3.26 -6.41
C ALA A 88 -4.22 3.59 -5.67
N ALA A 89 -4.38 4.84 -5.27
CA ALA A 89 -5.58 5.27 -4.55
C ALA A 89 -6.84 5.04 -5.39
N TYR A 90 -6.78 5.39 -6.66
CA TYR A 90 -7.91 5.20 -7.56
C TYR A 90 -8.31 3.73 -7.65
N ARG A 91 -7.34 2.86 -7.81
CA ARG A 91 -7.60 1.41 -7.92
C ARG A 91 -8.16 0.82 -6.64
N LEU A 92 -7.81 1.39 -5.50
CA LEU A 92 -8.29 0.95 -4.20
C LEU A 92 -9.60 1.63 -3.79
N GLY A 93 -10.07 2.59 -4.56
CA GLY A 93 -11.25 3.35 -4.19
C GLY A 93 -11.03 4.31 -3.04
N VAL A 94 -9.79 4.69 -2.79
CA VAL A 94 -9.44 5.70 -1.78
C VAL A 94 -9.66 7.08 -2.39
N PRO A 95 -10.34 8.00 -1.70
CA PRO A 95 -10.56 9.35 -2.23
C PRO A 95 -9.24 10.05 -2.53
N LEU A 96 -9.14 10.65 -3.71
CA LEU A 96 -7.89 11.26 -4.16
C LEU A 96 -7.50 12.50 -3.36
N ASP A 97 -8.49 13.19 -2.81
CA ASP A 97 -8.28 14.41 -2.03
C ASP A 97 -8.47 14.18 -0.53
N GLY A 98 -8.49 12.92 -0.11
CA GLY A 98 -8.81 12.61 1.27
C GLY A 98 -7.88 11.59 1.90
N ILE A 99 -8.38 11.02 2.97
CA ILE A 99 -7.68 9.98 3.71
C ILE A 99 -8.64 8.82 3.92
N ALA A 100 -8.10 7.63 4.12
CA ALA A 100 -8.92 6.46 4.41
C ALA A 100 -8.13 5.47 5.26
N ASP A 101 -8.84 4.69 6.05
CA ASP A 101 -8.21 3.58 6.73
C ASP A 101 -8.08 2.43 5.74
N VAL A 102 -6.90 1.84 5.71
CA VAL A 102 -6.60 0.68 4.87
C VAL A 102 -5.89 -0.38 5.71
N ASN A 103 -5.93 -1.61 5.24
CA ASN A 103 -5.14 -2.67 5.85
C ASN A 103 -3.90 -2.89 5.02
N ILE A 104 -2.76 -3.06 5.66
CA ILE A 104 -1.51 -3.36 4.96
C ILE A 104 -0.87 -4.60 5.54
N THR A 105 -0.21 -5.36 4.66
CA THR A 105 0.66 -6.47 5.04
C THR A 105 1.92 -6.41 4.20
N TYR A 106 3.02 -6.88 4.77
CA TYR A 106 4.29 -6.88 4.07
C TYR A 106 5.27 -7.86 4.68
#